data_dca2953bb923a456bf3062d1f4c2a2cb
#
_entry.id   dca2953bb923a456bf3062d1f4c2a2cb
#
_cell.length_a   1.000
_cell.length_b   1.000
_cell.length_c   1.000
_cell.angle_alpha   90.00
_cell.angle_beta   90.00
_cell.angle_gamma   90.00
#
_symmetry.space_group_name_H-M   'P 1'
#
loop_
_entity.id
_entity.type
_entity.pdbx_description
1 polymer ?
#
loop_
_entity_poly.entity_id
_entity_poly.type
_entity_poly.pdbx_seq_one_letter_code
_entity_poly.pdbx_strand_id
1 'polypeptide(L)'
;MQRLMLLITTLTLAACSNPRQEVTTQLADQVLLPAHQQWHSSNAALLDSSRAWCEGEQDLASLKQAFHHAQSAWSHLQPLMVGPLSEGNRSWQVQFWPDKRNMVARQTEALLDEFANLDQQQLAGASVVVQGLTAFEYVVFDEHTAVADNRERYCPLLTGIARHQQQLSKAVLALWQQPDGVLGQLTAFPNDRYANADEALGGILRVQITGVDTLKKKLGTPMGRLNNGVPQPYQAEAWRSRHSTENLLASLDGAQAVWERVRSLVGDAQLVGDIDAAYKSVRDKLATLPAPLMELVQDPANQAQLQSLYADLDAL
;
A
#
# COMPACT_ATOMS: atom_id res chain seq x y z
N MET A 1 34.04 -23.64 64.20
CA MET A 1 33.13 -22.78 63.46
C MET A 1 33.40 -23.00 61.99
N GLN A 2 32.66 -23.91 61.38
CA GLN A 2 32.80 -24.30 59.97
C GLN A 2 31.80 -23.46 59.12
N ARG A 3 32.30 -22.56 58.28
CA ARG A 3 31.45 -21.77 57.33
C ARG A 3 31.12 -22.62 56.10
N LEU A 4 29.86 -23.00 55.97
CA LEU A 4 29.31 -23.67 54.83
C LEU A 4 29.07 -22.63 53.72
N MET A 5 29.84 -22.68 52.67
CA MET A 5 29.73 -21.77 51.51
C MET A 5 28.72 -22.41 50.51
N LEU A 6 27.49 -21.86 50.45
CA LEU A 6 26.45 -22.28 49.51
C LEU A 6 26.80 -21.71 48.12
N LEU A 7 27.23 -22.57 47.21
CA LEU A 7 27.35 -22.22 45.78
C LEU A 7 25.93 -22.22 45.15
N ILE A 8 25.39 -21.04 44.86
CA ILE A 8 24.20 -20.89 44.08
C ILE A 8 24.61 -20.96 42.59
N THR A 9 24.41 -22.10 41.97
CA THR A 9 24.52 -22.27 40.51
C THR A 9 23.25 -21.68 39.85
N THR A 10 23.36 -20.50 39.30
CA THR A 10 22.33 -19.92 38.41
C THR A 10 22.32 -20.72 37.11
N LEU A 11 21.35 -21.62 36.96
CA LEU A 11 21.03 -22.21 35.67
C LEU A 11 20.45 -21.08 34.79
N THR A 12 21.23 -20.57 33.86
CA THR A 12 20.72 -19.80 32.71
C THR A 12 19.99 -20.75 31.79
N LEU A 13 18.66 -20.77 31.84
CA LEU A 13 17.81 -21.36 30.81
C LEU A 13 18.07 -20.57 29.54
N ALA A 14 18.95 -21.09 28.67
CA ALA A 14 18.97 -20.67 27.27
C ALA A 14 17.63 -21.14 26.69
N ALA A 15 16.65 -20.25 26.66
CA ALA A 15 15.43 -20.44 25.85
C ALA A 15 15.90 -20.62 24.41
N CYS A 16 15.75 -21.81 23.84
CA CYS A 16 15.92 -22.04 22.41
C CYS A 16 14.86 -21.18 21.72
N SER A 17 15.24 -19.98 21.28
CA SER A 17 14.35 -19.15 20.47
C SER A 17 14.05 -19.90 19.18
N ASN A 18 12.75 -20.04 18.87
CA ASN A 18 12.34 -20.57 17.57
C ASN A 18 12.62 -19.46 16.51
N PRO A 19 13.57 -19.66 15.57
CA PRO A 19 13.95 -18.63 14.62
C PRO A 19 12.75 -18.11 13.79
N ARG A 20 11.77 -18.95 13.54
CA ARG A 20 10.55 -18.56 12.80
C ARG A 20 9.65 -17.68 13.64
N GLN A 21 9.54 -17.93 14.94
CA GLN A 21 8.80 -17.06 15.86
C GLN A 21 9.49 -15.69 16.02
N GLU A 22 10.81 -15.67 16.07
CA GLU A 22 11.56 -14.42 16.11
C GLU A 22 11.34 -13.60 14.85
N VAL A 23 11.45 -14.22 13.66
CA VAL A 23 11.19 -13.55 12.36
C VAL A 23 9.74 -13.07 12.27
N THR A 24 8.76 -13.87 12.73
CA THR A 24 7.34 -13.47 12.69
C THR A 24 7.10 -12.25 13.59
N THR A 25 7.72 -12.23 14.77
CA THR A 25 7.67 -11.08 15.69
C THR A 25 8.32 -9.83 15.06
N GLN A 26 9.50 -9.99 14.46
CA GLN A 26 10.17 -8.87 13.76
C GLN A 26 9.34 -8.34 12.59
N LEU A 27 8.70 -9.22 11.80
CA LEU A 27 7.79 -8.83 10.74
C LEU A 27 6.61 -8.02 11.30
N ALA A 28 5.98 -8.50 12.37
CA ALA A 28 4.84 -7.82 12.98
C ALA A 28 5.21 -6.43 13.52
N ASP A 29 6.30 -6.34 14.33
CA ASP A 29 6.69 -5.13 15.04
C ASP A 29 7.44 -4.11 14.19
N GLN A 30 8.26 -4.56 13.23
CA GLN A 30 9.19 -3.70 12.51
C GLN A 30 8.84 -3.46 11.04
N VAL A 31 7.86 -4.21 10.48
CA VAL A 31 7.43 -4.08 9.09
C VAL A 31 5.93 -3.81 9.00
N LEU A 32 5.11 -4.75 9.46
CA LEU A 32 3.67 -4.70 9.22
C LEU A 32 2.98 -3.59 10.01
N LEU A 33 3.18 -3.53 11.33
CA LEU A 33 2.56 -2.49 12.16
C LEU A 33 3.06 -1.07 11.79
N PRO A 34 4.37 -0.82 11.61
CA PRO A 34 4.86 0.49 11.16
C PRO A 34 4.27 0.93 9.81
N ALA A 35 4.10 0.03 8.85
CA ALA A 35 3.47 0.35 7.57
C ALA A 35 2.00 0.80 7.74
N HIS A 36 1.23 0.15 8.61
CA HIS A 36 -0.14 0.57 8.92
C HIS A 36 -0.16 1.93 9.67
N GLN A 37 0.79 2.17 10.56
CA GLN A 37 0.95 3.46 11.25
C GLN A 37 1.28 4.59 10.27
N GLN A 38 2.20 4.34 9.34
CA GLN A 38 2.57 5.29 8.29
C GLN A 38 1.40 5.61 7.38
N TRP A 39 0.63 4.60 6.95
CA TRP A 39 -0.59 4.79 6.16
C TRP A 39 -1.63 5.63 6.91
N HIS A 40 -1.85 5.38 8.21
CA HIS A 40 -2.75 6.18 9.02
C HIS A 40 -2.27 7.64 9.16
N SER A 41 -0.99 7.87 9.44
CA SER A 41 -0.45 9.22 9.59
C SER A 41 -0.50 10.01 8.27
N SER A 42 -0.24 9.37 7.13
CA SER A 42 -0.34 10.00 5.82
C SER A 42 -1.79 10.37 5.45
N ASN A 43 -2.78 9.54 5.82
CA ASN A 43 -4.19 9.86 5.65
C ASN A 43 -4.66 11.00 6.58
N ALA A 44 -4.11 11.10 7.79
CA ALA A 44 -4.39 12.23 8.67
C ALA A 44 -3.83 13.54 8.07
N ALA A 45 -2.59 13.52 7.57
CA ALA A 45 -1.98 14.66 6.90
C ALA A 45 -2.75 15.06 5.63
N LEU A 46 -3.28 14.09 4.86
CA LEU A 46 -4.13 14.37 3.69
C LEU A 46 -5.42 15.10 4.10
N LEU A 47 -6.05 14.68 5.21
CA LEU A 47 -7.25 15.36 5.72
C LEU A 47 -6.95 16.80 6.15
N ASP A 48 -5.86 17.02 6.88
CA ASP A 48 -5.48 18.34 7.35
C ASP A 48 -5.13 19.25 6.15
N SER A 49 -4.38 18.75 5.17
CA SER A 49 -4.07 19.49 3.94
C SER A 49 -5.32 19.80 3.10
N SER A 50 -6.29 18.86 3.03
CA SER A 50 -7.54 19.07 2.31
C SER A 50 -8.37 20.19 2.93
N ARG A 51 -8.44 20.26 4.27
CA ARG A 51 -9.12 21.35 4.99
C ARG A 51 -8.44 22.69 4.77
N ALA A 52 -7.13 22.74 5.00
CA ALA A 52 -6.35 23.96 4.85
C ALA A 52 -6.44 24.54 3.41
N TRP A 53 -6.40 23.67 2.39
CA TRP A 53 -6.62 24.11 1.01
C TRP A 53 -8.04 24.62 0.78
N CYS A 54 -9.05 23.94 1.28
CA CYS A 54 -10.46 24.34 1.14
C CYS A 54 -10.76 25.67 1.84
N GLU A 55 -10.11 25.95 2.96
CA GLU A 55 -10.20 27.19 3.73
C GLU A 55 -9.35 28.33 3.14
N GLY A 56 -8.51 28.02 2.12
CA GLY A 56 -7.64 28.99 1.47
C GLY A 56 -6.34 29.28 2.23
N GLU A 57 -6.02 28.46 3.23
CA GLU A 57 -4.82 28.59 4.06
C GLU A 57 -3.59 27.91 3.44
N GLN A 58 -3.81 27.06 2.42
CA GLN A 58 -2.76 26.29 1.75
C GLN A 58 -2.94 26.32 0.24
N ASP A 59 -1.85 26.22 -0.53
CA ASP A 59 -1.87 26.14 -1.98
C ASP A 59 -2.21 24.73 -2.50
N LEU A 60 -2.55 24.63 -3.78
CA LEU A 60 -2.87 23.36 -4.44
C LEU A 60 -1.66 22.44 -4.54
N ALA A 61 -0.44 22.98 -4.64
CA ALA A 61 0.78 22.16 -4.74
C ALA A 61 1.00 21.37 -3.45
N SER A 62 0.78 21.98 -2.31
CA SER A 62 0.85 21.31 -1.00
C SER A 62 -0.22 20.22 -0.84
N LEU A 63 -1.46 20.45 -1.30
CA LEU A 63 -2.50 19.41 -1.33
C LEU A 63 -2.10 18.22 -2.23
N LYS A 64 -1.55 18.48 -3.41
CA LYS A 64 -1.02 17.47 -4.32
C LYS A 64 0.09 16.65 -3.68
N GLN A 65 1.00 17.30 -2.95
CA GLN A 65 2.07 16.63 -2.23
C GLN A 65 1.53 15.73 -1.11
N ALA A 66 0.56 16.19 -0.31
CA ALA A 66 -0.08 15.38 0.72
C ALA A 66 -0.78 14.15 0.12
N PHE A 67 -1.42 14.29 -1.04
CA PHE A 67 -1.99 13.17 -1.79
C PHE A 67 -0.91 12.16 -2.21
N HIS A 68 0.20 12.61 -2.78
CA HIS A 68 1.30 11.72 -3.17
C HIS A 68 1.85 10.94 -1.99
N HIS A 69 1.99 11.56 -0.82
CA HIS A 69 2.41 10.86 0.41
C HIS A 69 1.40 9.80 0.84
N ALA A 70 0.09 10.11 0.81
CA ALA A 70 -0.95 9.14 1.16
C ALA A 70 -1.00 7.97 0.16
N GLN A 71 -0.87 8.26 -1.14
CA GLN A 71 -0.84 7.26 -2.20
C GLN A 71 0.40 6.36 -2.11
N SER A 72 1.58 6.92 -1.84
CA SER A 72 2.81 6.14 -1.66
C SER A 72 2.76 5.26 -0.42
N ALA A 73 2.22 5.77 0.70
CA ALA A 73 2.03 4.98 1.92
C ALA A 73 1.04 3.81 1.69
N TRP A 74 -0.03 4.04 0.94
CA TRP A 74 -0.94 2.98 0.50
C TRP A 74 -0.23 1.95 -0.39
N SER A 75 0.55 2.40 -1.37
CA SER A 75 1.26 1.52 -2.29
C SER A 75 2.30 0.65 -1.57
N HIS A 76 3.02 1.23 -0.59
CA HIS A 76 3.94 0.49 0.28
C HIS A 76 3.22 -0.59 1.10
N LEU A 77 2.00 -0.31 1.57
CA LEU A 77 1.21 -1.23 2.39
C LEU A 77 0.60 -2.39 1.59
N GLN A 78 0.39 -2.26 0.28
CA GLN A 78 -0.31 -3.26 -0.52
C GLN A 78 0.28 -4.68 -0.46
N PRO A 79 1.59 -4.92 -0.54
CA PRO A 79 2.18 -6.25 -0.35
C PRO A 79 2.17 -6.72 1.11
N LEU A 80 1.72 -5.90 2.05
CA LEU A 80 1.73 -6.10 3.48
C LEU A 80 0.31 -6.25 4.08
N MET A 81 -0.71 -6.42 3.25
CA MET A 81 -2.13 -6.45 3.67
C MET A 81 -2.50 -7.73 4.44
N VAL A 82 -1.80 -8.00 5.54
CA VAL A 82 -2.16 -9.06 6.50
C VAL A 82 -3.29 -8.57 7.40
N GLY A 83 -4.28 -9.42 7.65
CA GLY A 83 -5.34 -9.14 8.60
C GLY A 83 -6.49 -8.27 8.06
N PRO A 84 -7.04 -7.33 8.85
CA PRO A 84 -8.33 -6.69 8.60
C PRO A 84 -8.46 -5.95 7.27
N LEU A 85 -7.35 -5.46 6.72
CA LEU A 85 -7.37 -4.68 5.48
C LEU A 85 -7.76 -5.53 4.26
N SER A 86 -7.49 -6.83 4.30
CA SER A 86 -7.89 -7.79 3.26
C SER A 86 -9.35 -8.26 3.40
N GLU A 87 -10.06 -7.82 4.44
CA GLU A 87 -11.42 -8.27 4.76
C GLU A 87 -12.45 -7.20 4.41
N GLY A 88 -13.66 -7.62 4.06
CA GLY A 88 -14.85 -6.74 3.97
C GLY A 88 -14.71 -5.59 2.97
N ASN A 89 -14.06 -5.77 1.84
CA ASN A 89 -13.89 -4.74 0.79
C ASN A 89 -13.12 -3.48 1.23
N ARG A 90 -12.41 -3.51 2.37
CA ARG A 90 -11.71 -2.31 2.89
C ARG A 90 -10.67 -1.77 1.92
N SER A 91 -9.91 -2.63 1.25
CA SER A 91 -8.93 -2.22 0.24
C SER A 91 -9.56 -1.50 -0.96
N TRP A 92 -10.77 -1.89 -1.37
CA TRP A 92 -11.52 -1.22 -2.43
C TRP A 92 -12.02 0.18 -2.02
N GLN A 93 -12.25 0.41 -0.74
CA GLN A 93 -12.58 1.73 -0.21
C GLN A 93 -11.36 2.67 -0.19
N VAL A 94 -10.14 2.12 -0.22
CA VAL A 94 -8.91 2.92 -0.33
C VAL A 94 -8.64 3.29 -1.79
N GLN A 95 -8.71 2.31 -2.68
CA GLN A 95 -8.34 2.52 -4.08
C GLN A 95 -9.18 1.65 -5.02
N PHE A 96 -9.87 2.29 -5.95
CA PHE A 96 -10.56 1.61 -7.05
C PHE A 96 -9.63 1.54 -8.27
N TRP A 97 -8.98 0.39 -8.47
CA TRP A 97 -8.10 0.15 -9.59
C TRP A 97 -8.20 -1.32 -10.07
N PRO A 98 -8.16 -1.60 -11.41
CA PRO A 98 -8.08 -0.65 -12.54
C PRO A 98 -9.44 -0.03 -12.90
N ASP A 99 -9.44 1.25 -13.28
CA ASP A 99 -10.64 1.95 -13.76
C ASP A 99 -10.79 1.81 -15.30
N LYS A 100 -11.27 0.65 -15.74
CA LYS A 100 -11.33 0.29 -17.18
C LYS A 100 -12.31 1.12 -18.01
N ARG A 101 -13.25 1.84 -17.40
CA ARG A 101 -14.36 2.51 -18.08
C ARG A 101 -14.51 3.97 -17.66
N ASN A 102 -13.49 4.56 -17.08
CA ASN A 102 -13.54 5.90 -16.49
C ASN A 102 -14.74 6.07 -15.53
N MET A 103 -15.00 5.02 -14.72
CA MET A 103 -16.12 5.00 -13.78
C MET A 103 -15.90 6.02 -12.66
N VAL A 104 -14.66 6.23 -12.27
CA VAL A 104 -14.30 7.18 -11.22
C VAL A 104 -14.77 8.58 -11.58
N ALA A 105 -14.39 9.12 -12.74
CA ALA A 105 -14.81 10.44 -13.20
C ALA A 105 -16.34 10.53 -13.29
N ARG A 106 -16.98 9.58 -13.98
CA ARG A 106 -18.44 9.61 -14.19
C ARG A 106 -19.24 9.53 -12.90
N GLN A 107 -18.84 8.66 -11.95
CA GLN A 107 -19.59 8.51 -10.70
C GLN A 107 -19.28 9.66 -9.72
N THR A 108 -18.07 10.24 -9.78
CA THR A 108 -17.72 11.42 -8.98
C THR A 108 -18.58 12.62 -9.40
N GLU A 109 -18.67 12.90 -10.71
CA GLU A 109 -19.50 14.01 -11.18
C GLU A 109 -20.98 13.77 -10.90
N ALA A 110 -21.49 12.54 -11.13
CA ALA A 110 -22.88 12.21 -10.81
C ALA A 110 -23.19 12.41 -9.31
N LEU A 111 -22.29 12.03 -8.41
CA LEU A 111 -22.46 12.23 -6.97
C LEU A 111 -22.51 13.71 -6.61
N LEU A 112 -21.66 14.53 -7.22
CA LEU A 112 -21.63 15.98 -6.98
C LEU A 112 -22.81 16.72 -7.61
N ASP A 113 -23.40 16.18 -8.67
CA ASP A 113 -24.65 16.72 -9.26
C ASP A 113 -25.88 16.35 -8.42
N GLU A 114 -25.84 15.19 -7.75
CA GLU A 114 -26.90 14.74 -6.85
C GLU A 114 -26.88 15.50 -5.51
N PHE A 115 -25.68 15.77 -4.96
CA PHE A 115 -25.50 16.36 -3.63
C PHE A 115 -24.62 17.62 -3.69
N ALA A 116 -25.23 18.80 -3.76
CA ALA A 116 -24.50 20.07 -3.74
C ALA A 116 -23.69 20.31 -2.45
N ASN A 117 -24.16 19.76 -1.32
CA ASN A 117 -23.47 19.78 -0.02
C ASN A 117 -23.29 18.34 0.48
N LEU A 118 -22.38 17.62 -0.15
CA LEU A 118 -22.10 16.22 0.17
C LEU A 118 -21.61 16.07 1.62
N ASP A 119 -22.36 15.30 2.43
CA ASP A 119 -21.98 14.97 3.80
C ASP A 119 -21.28 13.59 3.89
N GLN A 120 -20.77 13.27 5.10
CA GLN A 120 -20.05 12.02 5.33
C GLN A 120 -20.94 10.78 5.22
N GLN A 121 -22.23 10.88 5.56
CA GLN A 121 -23.17 9.77 5.49
C GLN A 121 -23.53 9.45 4.03
N GLN A 122 -23.73 10.47 3.22
CA GLN A 122 -23.97 10.35 1.78
C GLN A 122 -22.75 9.72 1.08
N LEU A 123 -21.52 10.17 1.41
CA LEU A 123 -20.31 9.57 0.88
C LEU A 123 -20.15 8.10 1.31
N ALA A 124 -20.41 7.79 2.56
CA ALA A 124 -20.32 6.41 3.07
C ALA A 124 -21.36 5.47 2.43
N GLY A 125 -22.53 5.99 2.03
CA GLY A 125 -23.57 5.26 1.29
C GLY A 125 -23.30 5.17 -0.21
N ALA A 126 -22.36 5.94 -0.76
CA ALA A 126 -22.04 5.95 -2.18
C ALA A 126 -21.19 4.72 -2.58
N SER A 127 -21.00 4.56 -3.88
CA SER A 127 -20.11 3.52 -4.42
C SER A 127 -18.68 3.63 -3.91
N VAL A 128 -18.01 2.51 -3.64
CA VAL A 128 -16.58 2.47 -3.33
C VAL A 128 -15.70 3.14 -4.38
N VAL A 129 -16.19 3.28 -5.60
CA VAL A 129 -15.53 3.97 -6.72
C VAL A 129 -15.21 5.43 -6.39
N VAL A 130 -16.05 6.08 -5.56
CA VAL A 130 -15.93 7.51 -5.22
C VAL A 130 -15.43 7.77 -3.79
N GLN A 131 -15.19 6.71 -3.00
CA GLN A 131 -14.82 6.86 -1.58
C GLN A 131 -13.29 6.97 -1.34
N GLY A 132 -12.48 6.66 -2.35
CA GLY A 132 -11.05 6.41 -2.18
C GLY A 132 -10.13 7.39 -2.91
N LEU A 133 -8.83 7.09 -2.81
CA LEU A 133 -7.74 7.89 -3.37
C LEU A 133 -7.86 8.11 -4.88
N THR A 134 -8.46 7.16 -5.63
CA THR A 134 -8.63 7.32 -7.08
C THR A 134 -9.62 8.44 -7.43
N ALA A 135 -10.69 8.61 -6.64
CA ALA A 135 -11.62 9.72 -6.82
C ALA A 135 -11.02 11.06 -6.36
N PHE A 136 -10.22 11.04 -5.29
CA PHE A 136 -9.45 12.20 -4.86
C PHE A 136 -8.47 12.65 -5.94
N GLU A 137 -7.73 11.69 -6.52
CA GLU A 137 -6.81 11.93 -7.64
C GLU A 137 -7.52 12.58 -8.83
N TYR A 138 -8.69 12.03 -9.22
CA TYR A 138 -9.50 12.60 -10.30
C TYR A 138 -9.78 14.08 -10.04
N VAL A 139 -10.29 14.42 -8.87
CA VAL A 139 -10.65 15.82 -8.56
C VAL A 139 -9.44 16.75 -8.59
N VAL A 140 -8.30 16.33 -8.04
CA VAL A 140 -7.15 17.22 -7.83
C VAL A 140 -6.23 17.33 -9.05
N PHE A 141 -6.19 16.29 -9.92
CA PHE A 141 -5.21 16.23 -11.00
C PHE A 141 -5.79 16.20 -12.41
N ASP A 142 -7.08 15.88 -12.57
CA ASP A 142 -7.70 15.91 -13.89
C ASP A 142 -7.94 17.37 -14.34
N GLU A 143 -7.51 17.69 -15.55
CA GLU A 143 -7.61 19.06 -16.09
C GLU A 143 -9.07 19.52 -16.25
N HIS A 144 -10.00 18.58 -16.47
CA HIS A 144 -11.42 18.91 -16.66
C HIS A 144 -12.11 19.40 -15.40
N THR A 145 -11.59 19.09 -14.21
CA THR A 145 -12.18 19.54 -12.95
C THR A 145 -11.94 21.03 -12.68
N ALA A 146 -10.80 21.57 -13.18
CA ALA A 146 -10.34 22.91 -12.87
C ALA A 146 -10.51 23.23 -11.37
N VAL A 147 -10.04 22.31 -10.50
CA VAL A 147 -10.37 22.25 -9.05
C VAL A 147 -10.08 23.56 -8.32
N ALA A 148 -9.06 24.32 -8.75
CA ALA A 148 -8.73 25.62 -8.15
C ALA A 148 -9.83 26.68 -8.36
N ASP A 149 -10.49 26.64 -9.51
CA ASP A 149 -11.57 27.56 -9.88
C ASP A 149 -12.94 27.08 -9.35
N ASN A 150 -13.07 25.77 -9.07
CA ASN A 150 -14.29 25.11 -8.63
C ASN A 150 -14.20 24.58 -7.18
N ARG A 151 -13.46 25.28 -6.32
CA ARG A 151 -13.18 24.86 -4.93
C ARG A 151 -14.46 24.56 -4.15
N GLU A 152 -15.47 25.44 -4.24
CA GLU A 152 -16.76 25.27 -3.54
C GLU A 152 -17.45 23.94 -3.90
N ARG A 153 -17.43 23.55 -5.18
CA ARG A 153 -18.00 22.27 -5.65
C ARG A 153 -17.27 21.06 -5.11
N TYR A 154 -15.92 21.08 -5.12
CA TYR A 154 -15.13 19.87 -4.86
C TYR A 154 -14.68 19.73 -3.39
N CYS A 155 -14.65 20.79 -2.59
CA CYS A 155 -14.19 20.72 -1.20
C CYS A 155 -14.99 19.78 -0.30
N PRO A 156 -16.33 19.70 -0.37
CA PRO A 156 -17.08 18.72 0.42
C PRO A 156 -16.64 17.28 0.13
N LEU A 157 -16.41 16.93 -1.15
CA LEU A 157 -15.95 15.61 -1.55
C LEU A 157 -14.50 15.34 -1.11
N LEU A 158 -13.56 16.25 -1.36
CA LEU A 158 -12.14 16.09 -1.01
C LEU A 158 -11.96 15.89 0.50
N THR A 159 -12.58 16.75 1.32
CA THR A 159 -12.54 16.62 2.78
C THR A 159 -13.29 15.37 3.25
N GLY A 160 -14.37 14.99 2.59
CA GLY A 160 -15.14 13.78 2.85
C GLY A 160 -14.30 12.52 2.61
N ILE A 161 -13.66 12.39 1.43
CA ILE A 161 -12.79 11.26 1.09
C ILE A 161 -11.60 11.20 2.07
N ALA A 162 -10.89 12.31 2.29
CA ALA A 162 -9.74 12.33 3.18
C ALA A 162 -10.10 11.92 4.61
N ARG A 163 -11.26 12.36 5.12
CA ARG A 163 -11.81 11.95 6.42
C ARG A 163 -12.17 10.46 6.43
N HIS A 164 -12.77 9.95 5.36
CA HIS A 164 -13.06 8.52 5.23
C HIS A 164 -11.80 7.69 5.28
N GLN A 165 -10.74 8.06 4.54
CA GLN A 165 -9.46 7.37 4.53
C GLN A 165 -8.78 7.40 5.92
N GLN A 166 -8.83 8.54 6.60
CA GLN A 166 -8.28 8.68 7.96
C GLN A 166 -9.07 7.81 8.97
N GLN A 167 -10.40 7.76 8.88
CA GLN A 167 -11.22 6.92 9.77
C GLN A 167 -11.02 5.43 9.50
N LEU A 168 -10.95 5.03 8.22
CA LEU A 168 -10.70 3.64 7.81
C LEU A 168 -9.34 3.16 8.31
N SER A 169 -8.29 3.95 8.09
CA SER A 169 -6.93 3.60 8.53
C SER A 169 -6.82 3.54 10.05
N LYS A 170 -7.49 4.45 10.78
CA LYS A 170 -7.58 4.42 12.24
C LYS A 170 -8.28 3.16 12.76
N ALA A 171 -9.39 2.78 12.13
CA ALA A 171 -10.13 1.58 12.52
C ALA A 171 -9.32 0.30 12.27
N VAL A 172 -8.62 0.20 11.14
CA VAL A 172 -7.72 -0.92 10.84
C VAL A 172 -6.58 -0.99 11.84
N LEU A 173 -5.94 0.14 12.17
CA LEU A 173 -4.85 0.20 13.14
C LEU A 173 -5.31 -0.21 14.55
N ALA A 174 -6.53 0.17 14.95
CA ALA A 174 -7.11 -0.26 16.22
C ALA A 174 -7.30 -1.78 16.28
N LEU A 175 -7.74 -2.43 15.18
CA LEU A 175 -7.85 -3.88 15.07
C LEU A 175 -6.48 -4.60 15.12
N TRP A 176 -5.40 -3.92 14.72
CA TRP A 176 -4.05 -4.43 14.89
C TRP A 176 -3.60 -4.42 16.35
N GLN A 177 -3.92 -3.36 17.10
CA GLN A 177 -3.37 -3.05 18.41
C GLN A 177 -4.25 -3.50 19.60
N GLN A 178 -5.48 -3.97 19.35
CA GLN A 178 -6.32 -4.50 20.43
C GLN A 178 -5.69 -5.76 21.06
N PRO A 179 -6.03 -6.16 22.29
CA PRO A 179 -5.39 -7.27 23.03
C PRO A 179 -5.30 -8.57 22.22
N ASP A 180 -6.40 -8.96 21.53
CA ASP A 180 -6.45 -10.16 20.67
C ASP A 180 -6.29 -9.81 19.20
N GLY A 181 -5.67 -8.66 18.89
CA GLY A 181 -5.49 -8.13 17.58
C GLY A 181 -4.38 -8.83 16.78
N VAL A 182 -4.21 -8.37 15.54
CA VAL A 182 -3.27 -9.00 14.60
C VAL A 182 -1.84 -9.04 15.16
N LEU A 183 -1.41 -8.00 15.89
CA LEU A 183 -0.09 -7.96 16.50
C LEU A 183 0.10 -9.12 17.47
N GLY A 184 -0.85 -9.33 18.40
CA GLY A 184 -0.82 -10.46 19.34
C GLY A 184 -0.89 -11.82 18.62
N GLN A 185 -1.72 -11.92 17.58
CA GLN A 185 -1.85 -13.14 16.78
C GLN A 185 -0.57 -13.53 16.02
N LEU A 186 0.27 -12.56 15.66
CA LEU A 186 1.54 -12.81 14.96
C LEU A 186 2.75 -12.97 15.90
N THR A 187 2.60 -12.67 17.20
CA THR A 187 3.73 -12.69 18.15
C THR A 187 3.59 -13.73 19.26
N ALA A 188 2.36 -14.16 19.58
CA ALA A 188 2.09 -15.11 20.66
C ALA A 188 1.34 -16.35 20.15
N PHE A 189 1.90 -17.54 20.35
CA PHE A 189 1.34 -18.80 19.87
C PHE A 189 1.20 -19.84 21.01
N PRO A 190 0.19 -20.76 20.96
CA PRO A 190 -0.90 -20.79 19.99
C PRO A 190 -1.96 -19.72 20.27
N ASN A 191 -2.74 -19.36 19.23
CA ASN A 191 -3.90 -18.50 19.37
C ASN A 191 -5.02 -18.97 18.40
N ASP A 192 -6.19 -18.31 18.41
CA ASP A 192 -7.36 -18.72 17.61
C ASP A 192 -7.14 -18.68 16.09
N ARG A 193 -6.15 -17.92 15.63
CA ARG A 193 -5.85 -17.79 14.19
C ARG A 193 -4.69 -18.66 13.73
N TYR A 194 -3.66 -18.87 14.57
CA TYR A 194 -2.45 -19.60 14.23
C TYR A 194 -2.05 -20.54 15.38
N ALA A 195 -1.85 -21.82 15.04
CA ALA A 195 -1.36 -22.79 16.01
C ALA A 195 0.11 -22.57 16.37
N ASN A 196 0.89 -21.99 15.47
CA ASN A 196 2.33 -21.77 15.64
C ASN A 196 2.85 -20.68 14.68
N ALA A 197 4.13 -20.34 14.84
CA ALA A 197 4.81 -19.34 14.00
C ALA A 197 4.92 -19.75 12.51
N ASP A 198 4.96 -21.04 12.20
CA ASP A 198 5.04 -21.53 10.82
C ASP A 198 3.77 -21.21 10.04
N GLU A 199 2.61 -21.38 10.67
CA GLU A 199 1.32 -21.00 10.06
C GLU A 199 1.21 -19.49 9.86
N ALA A 200 1.62 -18.70 10.85
CA ALA A 200 1.61 -17.25 10.77
C ALA A 200 2.55 -16.75 9.66
N LEU A 201 3.77 -17.25 9.62
CA LEU A 201 4.74 -16.92 8.57
C LEU A 201 4.23 -17.32 7.19
N GLY A 202 3.66 -18.52 7.05
CA GLY A 202 3.03 -18.98 5.80
C GLY A 202 1.86 -18.07 5.38
N GLY A 203 1.12 -17.52 6.32
CA GLY A 203 0.08 -16.51 6.07
C GLY A 203 0.65 -15.21 5.52
N ILE A 204 1.72 -14.67 6.11
CA ILE A 204 2.40 -13.46 5.66
C ILE A 204 2.98 -13.67 4.26
N LEU A 205 3.67 -14.79 4.01
CA LEU A 205 4.28 -15.07 2.71
C LEU A 205 3.25 -15.22 1.58
N ARG A 206 2.07 -15.79 1.85
CA ARG A 206 0.99 -15.81 0.85
C ARG A 206 0.51 -14.42 0.47
N VAL A 207 0.40 -13.51 1.42
CA VAL A 207 0.06 -12.10 1.16
C VAL A 207 1.17 -11.43 0.35
N GLN A 208 2.43 -11.69 0.70
CA GLN A 208 3.60 -11.20 -0.01
C GLN A 208 3.61 -11.62 -1.50
N ILE A 209 3.43 -12.91 -1.78
CA ILE A 209 3.37 -13.43 -3.17
C ILE A 209 2.25 -12.75 -3.95
N THR A 210 1.06 -12.62 -3.34
CA THR A 210 -0.07 -11.91 -3.98
C THR A 210 0.25 -10.44 -4.22
N GLY A 211 0.99 -9.80 -3.31
CA GLY A 211 1.44 -8.41 -3.43
C GLY A 211 2.39 -8.22 -4.61
N VAL A 212 3.40 -9.07 -4.75
CA VAL A 212 4.34 -9.06 -5.90
C VAL A 212 3.61 -9.32 -7.22
N ASP A 213 2.67 -10.27 -7.24
CA ASP A 213 1.80 -10.49 -8.40
C ASP A 213 0.96 -9.26 -8.76
N THR A 214 0.50 -8.52 -7.75
CA THR A 214 -0.25 -7.28 -7.96
C THR A 214 0.66 -6.18 -8.52
N LEU A 215 1.89 -6.06 -8.04
CA LEU A 215 2.90 -5.16 -8.56
C LEU A 215 3.17 -5.43 -10.05
N LYS A 216 3.36 -6.71 -10.41
CA LYS A 216 3.50 -7.14 -11.82
C LYS A 216 2.27 -6.77 -12.66
N LYS A 217 1.05 -6.95 -12.14
CA LYS A 217 -0.19 -6.56 -12.82
C LYS A 217 -0.30 -5.05 -13.02
N LYS A 218 0.16 -4.23 -12.07
CA LYS A 218 0.15 -2.78 -12.18
C LYS A 218 1.06 -2.27 -13.31
N LEU A 219 2.19 -2.92 -13.54
CA LEU A 219 3.03 -2.66 -14.70
C LEU A 219 2.42 -3.24 -16.00
N GLY A 220 1.96 -4.47 -15.96
CA GLY A 220 1.51 -5.21 -17.15
C GLY A 220 0.19 -4.73 -17.71
N THR A 221 -0.72 -4.20 -16.88
CA THR A 221 -2.04 -3.73 -17.35
C THR A 221 -1.93 -2.57 -18.33
N PRO A 222 -1.24 -1.46 -18.03
CA PRO A 222 -1.06 -0.38 -19.02
C PRO A 222 -0.21 -0.79 -20.23
N MET A 223 0.68 -1.77 -20.09
CA MET A 223 1.41 -2.36 -21.23
C MET A 223 0.52 -3.18 -22.18
N GLY A 224 -0.75 -3.40 -21.84
CA GLY A 224 -1.67 -4.18 -22.63
C GLY A 224 -1.54 -5.71 -22.49
N ARG A 225 -0.84 -6.21 -21.45
CA ARG A 225 -0.68 -7.67 -21.21
C ARG A 225 -2.01 -8.42 -21.13
N LEU A 226 -3.06 -7.76 -20.64
CA LEU A 226 -4.42 -8.31 -20.56
C LEU A 226 -5.30 -7.92 -21.75
N ASN A 227 -4.73 -7.27 -22.77
CA ASN A 227 -5.45 -6.73 -23.95
C ASN A 227 -4.70 -6.98 -25.26
N ASN A 228 -4.23 -8.21 -25.49
CA ASN A 228 -3.54 -8.65 -26.69
C ASN A 228 -2.35 -7.76 -27.12
N GLY A 229 -1.65 -7.18 -26.16
CA GLY A 229 -0.50 -6.31 -26.40
C GLY A 229 -0.86 -4.86 -26.77
N VAL A 230 -2.15 -4.51 -26.79
CA VAL A 230 -2.58 -3.13 -27.07
C VAL A 230 -2.42 -2.27 -25.81
N PRO A 231 -1.57 -1.24 -25.83
CA PRO A 231 -1.34 -0.38 -24.66
C PRO A 231 -2.63 0.25 -24.11
N GLN A 232 -2.70 0.34 -22.81
CA GLN A 232 -3.83 0.90 -22.05
C GLN A 232 -3.32 2.00 -21.10
N PRO A 233 -2.82 3.15 -21.59
CA PRO A 233 -2.11 4.16 -20.80
C PRO A 233 -2.94 4.67 -19.61
N TYR A 234 -4.24 4.87 -19.82
CA TYR A 234 -5.17 5.35 -18.78
C TYR A 234 -5.61 4.26 -17.78
N GLN A 235 -5.07 3.06 -17.89
CA GLN A 235 -5.16 2.01 -16.87
C GLN A 235 -3.90 1.90 -16.00
N ALA A 236 -2.90 2.74 -16.21
CA ALA A 236 -1.81 2.88 -15.25
C ALA A 236 -2.37 3.38 -13.91
N GLU A 237 -1.88 2.82 -12.81
CA GLU A 237 -2.24 3.33 -11.49
C GLU A 237 -1.74 4.77 -11.35
N ALA A 238 -2.55 5.65 -10.76
CA ALA A 238 -2.19 7.05 -10.54
C ALA A 238 -1.72 7.77 -11.83
N TRP A 239 -2.38 7.50 -12.96
CA TRP A 239 -2.00 8.07 -14.25
C TRP A 239 -2.26 9.59 -14.32
N ARG A 240 -3.31 10.09 -13.65
CA ARG A 240 -3.64 11.52 -13.62
C ARG A 240 -2.59 12.34 -12.86
N SER A 241 -2.17 11.82 -11.73
CA SER A 241 -1.14 12.42 -10.90
C SER A 241 0.28 12.15 -11.42
N ARG A 242 0.43 11.29 -12.45
CA ARG A 242 1.71 10.88 -13.06
C ARG A 242 2.64 10.16 -12.08
N HIS A 243 2.07 9.54 -11.02
CA HIS A 243 2.81 8.96 -9.89
C HIS A 243 2.92 7.42 -9.92
N SER A 244 2.69 6.82 -11.09
CA SER A 244 2.67 5.35 -11.25
C SER A 244 4.00 4.69 -10.87
N THR A 245 5.12 5.27 -11.29
CA THR A 245 6.47 4.72 -11.07
C THR A 245 6.84 4.74 -9.58
N GLU A 246 6.56 5.84 -8.92
CA GLU A 246 6.80 6.02 -7.48
C GLU A 246 5.94 5.04 -6.65
N ASN A 247 4.71 4.79 -7.09
CA ASN A 247 3.85 3.79 -6.46
C ASN A 247 4.37 2.36 -6.65
N LEU A 248 4.91 2.03 -7.82
CA LEU A 248 5.58 0.74 -8.06
C LEU A 248 6.81 0.58 -7.16
N LEU A 249 7.63 1.63 -7.04
CA LEU A 249 8.79 1.65 -6.12
C LEU A 249 8.35 1.47 -4.66
N ALA A 250 7.34 2.21 -4.21
CA ALA A 250 6.83 2.08 -2.85
C ALA A 250 6.30 0.67 -2.55
N SER A 251 5.60 0.04 -3.51
CA SER A 251 5.15 -1.35 -3.37
C SER A 251 6.32 -2.33 -3.33
N LEU A 252 7.35 -2.12 -4.16
CA LEU A 252 8.57 -2.92 -4.14
C LEU A 252 9.28 -2.80 -2.79
N ASP A 253 9.35 -1.59 -2.20
CA ASP A 253 9.93 -1.34 -0.88
C ASP A 253 9.21 -2.12 0.21
N GLY A 254 7.88 -2.12 0.20
CA GLY A 254 7.08 -2.90 1.12
C GLY A 254 7.33 -4.40 1.00
N ALA A 255 7.39 -4.90 -0.24
CA ALA A 255 7.69 -6.30 -0.52
C ALA A 255 9.10 -6.68 -0.06
N GLN A 256 10.09 -5.86 -0.35
CA GLN A 256 11.48 -6.09 0.04
C GLN A 256 11.67 -6.07 1.55
N ALA A 257 10.93 -5.23 2.29
CA ALA A 257 11.00 -5.19 3.76
C ALA A 257 10.61 -6.53 4.41
N VAL A 258 9.66 -7.27 3.83
CA VAL A 258 9.36 -8.66 4.26
C VAL A 258 10.50 -9.60 3.90
N TRP A 259 10.99 -9.55 2.66
CA TRP A 259 12.10 -10.38 2.22
C TRP A 259 13.32 -10.25 3.12
N GLU A 260 13.72 -9.05 3.48
CA GLU A 260 14.89 -8.79 4.35
C GLU A 260 14.79 -9.46 5.72
N ARG A 261 13.58 -9.74 6.22
CA ARG A 261 13.39 -10.48 7.49
C ARG A 261 13.37 -11.98 7.29
N VAL A 262 12.75 -12.48 6.23
CA VAL A 262 12.60 -13.93 6.01
C VAL A 262 13.82 -14.59 5.38
N ARG A 263 14.68 -13.83 4.70
CA ARG A 263 15.87 -14.35 4.01
C ARG A 263 16.80 -15.18 4.92
N SER A 264 16.86 -14.84 6.22
CA SER A 264 17.66 -15.57 7.21
C SER A 264 17.17 -17.00 7.46
N LEU A 265 15.91 -17.32 7.10
CA LEU A 265 15.33 -18.66 7.21
C LEU A 265 15.57 -19.52 5.97
N VAL A 266 16.10 -18.95 4.89
CA VAL A 266 16.40 -19.65 3.63
C VAL A 266 17.78 -20.26 3.72
N GLY A 267 17.86 -21.61 3.70
CA GLY A 267 19.13 -22.32 3.80
C GLY A 267 19.98 -22.35 2.52
N ASP A 268 19.41 -21.93 1.39
CA ASP A 268 20.08 -21.88 0.09
C ASP A 268 20.63 -20.46 -0.18
N ALA A 269 21.95 -20.31 -0.04
CA ALA A 269 22.62 -19.03 -0.25
C ALA A 269 22.57 -18.53 -1.71
N GLN A 270 22.50 -19.46 -2.70
CA GLN A 270 22.35 -19.07 -4.09
C GLN A 270 20.96 -18.46 -4.33
N LEU A 271 19.91 -19.11 -3.85
CA LEU A 271 18.53 -18.59 -3.94
C LEU A 271 18.39 -17.23 -3.27
N VAL A 272 19.02 -17.04 -2.09
CA VAL A 272 19.04 -15.72 -1.42
C VAL A 272 19.69 -14.68 -2.32
N GLY A 273 20.84 -14.99 -2.93
CA GLY A 273 21.55 -14.08 -3.83
C GLY A 273 20.73 -13.74 -5.08
N ASP A 274 20.03 -14.71 -5.64
CA ASP A 274 19.19 -14.53 -6.84
C ASP A 274 18.00 -13.61 -6.57
N ILE A 275 17.31 -13.79 -5.43
CA ILE A 275 16.20 -12.92 -5.02
C ILE A 275 16.69 -11.50 -4.69
N ASP A 276 17.82 -11.35 -3.98
CA ASP A 276 18.42 -10.04 -3.72
C ASP A 276 18.74 -9.30 -5.03
N ALA A 277 19.33 -10.01 -6.01
CA ALA A 277 19.65 -9.46 -7.32
C ALA A 277 18.38 -9.07 -8.10
N ALA A 278 17.30 -9.85 -8.00
CA ALA A 278 16.03 -9.55 -8.64
C ALA A 278 15.41 -8.27 -8.07
N TYR A 279 15.33 -8.11 -6.74
CA TYR A 279 14.87 -6.86 -6.11
C TYR A 279 15.68 -5.66 -6.56
N LYS A 280 17.01 -5.80 -6.58
CA LYS A 280 17.91 -4.74 -7.03
C LYS A 280 17.67 -4.38 -8.51
N SER A 281 17.55 -5.37 -9.38
CA SER A 281 17.33 -5.14 -10.83
C SER A 281 16.01 -4.41 -11.08
N VAL A 282 14.93 -4.84 -10.46
CA VAL A 282 13.61 -4.17 -10.57
C VAL A 282 13.70 -2.73 -10.09
N ARG A 283 14.32 -2.48 -8.93
CA ARG A 283 14.50 -1.14 -8.37
C ARG A 283 15.29 -0.22 -9.30
N ASP A 284 16.44 -0.67 -9.77
CA ASP A 284 17.30 0.11 -10.65
C ASP A 284 16.59 0.48 -11.95
N LYS A 285 15.85 -0.47 -12.54
CA LYS A 285 15.08 -0.23 -13.76
C LYS A 285 13.92 0.76 -13.52
N LEU A 286 13.17 0.63 -12.43
CA LEU A 286 12.10 1.58 -12.07
C LEU A 286 12.67 2.98 -11.87
N ALA A 287 13.77 3.11 -11.14
CA ALA A 287 14.40 4.41 -10.85
C ALA A 287 14.96 5.12 -12.10
N THR A 288 15.20 4.40 -13.18
CA THR A 288 15.74 4.94 -14.43
C THR A 288 14.68 5.15 -15.52
N LEU A 289 13.40 4.96 -15.23
CA LEU A 289 12.34 5.25 -16.19
C LEU A 289 12.29 6.75 -16.51
N PRO A 290 12.35 7.13 -17.80
CA PRO A 290 12.55 8.53 -18.19
C PRO A 290 11.29 9.40 -18.14
N ALA A 291 10.11 8.78 -17.97
CA ALA A 291 8.83 9.47 -17.99
C ALA A 291 7.76 8.66 -17.21
N PRO A 292 6.59 9.25 -16.89
CA PRO A 292 5.48 8.53 -16.29
C PRO A 292 5.05 7.32 -17.11
N LEU A 293 4.63 6.25 -16.44
CA LEU A 293 4.28 4.98 -17.08
C LEU A 293 3.24 5.12 -18.19
N MET A 294 2.23 5.99 -18.01
CA MET A 294 1.20 6.23 -19.03
C MET A 294 1.77 6.77 -20.34
N GLU A 295 2.87 7.51 -20.31
CA GLU A 295 3.55 8.02 -21.49
C GLU A 295 4.46 6.95 -22.11
N LEU A 296 5.22 6.24 -21.26
CA LEU A 296 6.15 5.20 -21.70
C LEU A 296 5.47 4.08 -22.47
N VAL A 297 4.28 3.67 -22.05
CA VAL A 297 3.56 2.56 -22.73
C VAL A 297 3.03 2.94 -24.10
N GLN A 298 2.93 4.23 -24.43
CA GLN A 298 2.47 4.73 -25.73
C GLN A 298 3.60 4.82 -26.76
N ASP A 299 4.85 4.89 -26.29
CA ASP A 299 6.02 5.03 -27.17
C ASP A 299 6.66 3.66 -27.41
N PRO A 300 6.66 3.15 -28.66
CA PRO A 300 7.30 1.89 -29.02
C PRO A 300 8.79 1.83 -28.66
N ALA A 301 9.50 2.96 -28.57
CA ALA A 301 10.90 3.00 -28.21
C ALA A 301 11.16 2.49 -26.78
N ASN A 302 10.18 2.62 -25.88
CA ASN A 302 10.29 2.17 -24.48
C ASN A 302 9.87 0.72 -24.28
N GLN A 303 9.32 0.06 -25.31
CA GLN A 303 8.73 -1.28 -25.17
C GLN A 303 9.73 -2.32 -24.66
N ALA A 304 10.96 -2.31 -25.18
CA ALA A 304 12.00 -3.26 -24.76
C ALA A 304 12.38 -3.07 -23.28
N GLN A 305 12.48 -1.82 -22.81
CA GLN A 305 12.76 -1.50 -21.41
C GLN A 305 11.64 -1.98 -20.48
N LEU A 306 10.39 -1.69 -20.83
CA LEU A 306 9.22 -2.12 -20.06
C LEU A 306 9.06 -3.65 -20.04
N GLN A 307 9.32 -4.34 -21.16
CA GLN A 307 9.32 -5.80 -21.22
C GLN A 307 10.42 -6.41 -20.34
N SER A 308 11.62 -5.83 -20.33
CA SER A 308 12.71 -6.26 -19.47
C SER A 308 12.38 -6.07 -17.98
N LEU A 309 11.79 -4.93 -17.62
CA LEU A 309 11.31 -4.68 -16.24
C LEU A 309 10.20 -5.67 -15.84
N TYR A 310 9.26 -5.95 -16.76
CA TYR A 310 8.20 -6.92 -16.50
C TYR A 310 8.75 -8.33 -16.28
N ALA A 311 9.76 -8.74 -17.06
CA ALA A 311 10.40 -10.04 -16.90
C ALA A 311 11.13 -10.18 -15.55
N ASP A 312 11.78 -9.09 -15.07
CA ASP A 312 12.41 -9.10 -13.74
C ASP A 312 11.37 -9.20 -12.61
N LEU A 313 10.22 -8.53 -12.76
CA LEU A 313 9.10 -8.68 -11.81
C LEU A 313 8.46 -10.07 -11.85
N ASP A 314 8.52 -10.76 -12.97
CA ASP A 314 8.02 -12.14 -13.12
C ASP A 314 8.99 -13.16 -12.50
N ALA A 315 10.27 -12.82 -12.44
CA ALA A 315 11.30 -13.65 -11.81
C ALA A 315 11.39 -13.45 -10.28
N LEU A 316 10.88 -12.34 -9.77
CA LEU A 316 10.83 -12.05 -8.35
C LEU A 316 9.70 -12.81 -7.66
#